data_2d9619cbe097b3a4856894dc551cc13f
#
_entry.id   2d9619cbe097b3a4856894dc551cc13f
#
_cell.length_a   1.000
_cell.length_b   1.000
_cell.length_c   1.000
_cell.angle_alpha   90.00
_cell.angle_beta   90.00
_cell.angle_gamma   90.00
#
_symmetry.space_group_name_H-M   'P 1'
#
loop_
_entity.id
_entity.type
_entity.pdbx_description
1 polymer ?
#
loop_
_entity_poly.entity_id
_entity_poly.type
_entity_poly.pdbx_seq_one_letter_code
_entity_poly.pdbx_strand_id
1 'polypeptide(L)'
;PVLYYPLDSWFIRSTACKERMIELNKTINWKPESTGTGRFGKWLENLNDWNLSRSRYWGTPLPIWRTEDNSDEICIESVEELYNEIEKSVAAGFMKSNPYKDKGFIPGLYTDENYDKIDLHRPYVDDIILVSKDGKPMKRETDLIDVWFDSGAMPYAQIHYPFENKELLDSHQVYPADFIAEGVDQT
;
A
#
# COMPACT_ATOMS: atom_id res chain seq x y z
N PRO A 1 -5.55 -33.60 -8.89
CA PRO A 1 -6.34 -33.15 -7.75
C PRO A 1 -5.95 -31.71 -7.36
N VAL A 2 -6.92 -30.93 -6.92
CA VAL A 2 -6.72 -29.58 -6.41
C VAL A 2 -6.90 -29.63 -4.89
N LEU A 3 -5.97 -29.04 -4.15
CA LEU A 3 -6.05 -28.92 -2.70
C LEU A 3 -6.50 -27.49 -2.35
N TYR A 4 -7.59 -27.37 -1.60
CA TYR A 4 -8.02 -26.11 -0.99
C TYR A 4 -7.41 -26.04 0.41
N TYR A 5 -6.63 -25.01 0.64
CA TYR A 5 -5.97 -24.75 1.92
C TYR A 5 -6.28 -23.34 2.40
N PRO A 6 -6.98 -23.18 3.54
CA PRO A 6 -7.26 -21.87 4.09
C PRO A 6 -5.98 -21.25 4.66
N LEU A 7 -5.77 -19.97 4.35
CA LEU A 7 -4.68 -19.14 4.88
C LEU A 7 -5.26 -17.83 5.40
N ASP A 8 -4.71 -17.36 6.50
CA ASP A 8 -4.97 -15.99 6.95
C ASP A 8 -4.44 -15.02 5.91
N SER A 9 -5.21 -13.99 5.61
CA SER A 9 -4.87 -13.02 4.57
C SER A 9 -5.32 -11.61 4.98
N TRP A 10 -4.64 -10.61 4.44
CA TRP A 10 -5.00 -9.22 4.61
C TRP A 10 -5.94 -8.77 3.50
N PHE A 11 -6.99 -8.02 3.88
CA PHE A 11 -8.03 -7.55 2.98
C PHE A 11 -8.19 -6.04 3.06
N ILE A 12 -8.46 -5.41 1.92
CA ILE A 12 -9.05 -4.07 1.89
C ILE A 12 -10.56 -4.24 1.84
N ARG A 13 -11.27 -3.58 2.77
CA ARG A 13 -12.75 -3.55 2.78
C ARG A 13 -13.28 -2.67 1.65
N SER A 14 -13.11 -3.10 0.40
CA SER A 14 -13.58 -2.38 -0.79
C SER A 14 -15.10 -2.21 -0.78
N THR A 15 -15.82 -3.15 -0.17
CA THR A 15 -17.28 -3.09 -0.01
C THR A 15 -17.77 -1.88 0.77
N ALA A 16 -16.92 -1.26 1.61
CA ALA A 16 -17.25 -0.03 2.33
C ALA A 16 -17.52 1.17 1.39
N CYS A 17 -16.94 1.17 0.18
CA CYS A 17 -17.10 2.22 -0.83
C CYS A 17 -17.99 1.81 -2.00
N LYS A 18 -18.57 0.61 -1.99
CA LYS A 18 -19.30 0.01 -3.10
C LYS A 18 -20.37 0.91 -3.69
N GLU A 19 -21.29 1.39 -2.86
CA GLU A 19 -22.41 2.22 -3.30
C GLU A 19 -21.90 3.52 -3.97
N ARG A 20 -20.89 4.13 -3.38
CA ARG A 20 -20.28 5.34 -3.94
C ARG A 20 -19.60 5.08 -5.29
N MET A 21 -18.93 3.94 -5.44
CA MET A 21 -18.32 3.55 -6.72
C MET A 21 -19.36 3.31 -7.79
N ILE A 22 -20.49 2.68 -7.45
CA ILE A 22 -21.62 2.49 -8.39
C ILE A 22 -22.20 3.84 -8.84
N GLU A 23 -22.35 4.80 -7.93
CA GLU A 23 -22.81 6.15 -8.29
C GLU A 23 -21.83 6.85 -9.24
N LEU A 24 -20.54 6.83 -8.90
CA LEU A 24 -19.50 7.48 -9.68
C LEU A 24 -19.34 6.83 -11.07
N ASN A 25 -19.49 5.52 -11.18
CA ASN A 25 -19.46 4.83 -12.47
C ASN A 25 -20.46 5.38 -13.46
N LYS A 26 -21.63 5.82 -12.99
CA LYS A 26 -22.68 6.42 -13.83
C LYS A 26 -22.31 7.79 -14.38
N THR A 27 -21.31 8.46 -13.83
CA THR A 27 -20.84 9.77 -14.29
C THR A 27 -19.76 9.68 -15.37
N ILE A 28 -19.23 8.50 -15.61
CA ILE A 28 -18.17 8.27 -16.60
C ILE A 28 -18.77 8.13 -18.01
N ASN A 29 -18.16 8.82 -18.97
CA ASN A 29 -18.52 8.70 -20.39
C ASN A 29 -17.83 7.49 -21.02
N TRP A 30 -18.33 6.31 -20.72
CA TRP A 30 -17.79 5.05 -21.20
C TRP A 30 -17.84 4.92 -22.74
N LYS A 31 -16.74 4.41 -23.33
CA LYS A 31 -16.66 4.08 -24.77
C LYS A 31 -16.05 2.68 -24.94
N PRO A 32 -16.85 1.66 -25.26
CA PRO A 32 -18.31 1.69 -25.44
C PRO A 32 -19.08 1.82 -24.13
N GLU A 33 -20.26 2.40 -24.16
CA GLU A 33 -21.15 2.56 -23.01
C GLU A 33 -21.48 1.23 -22.31
N SER A 34 -21.58 0.15 -23.10
CA SER A 34 -21.85 -1.20 -22.59
C SER A 34 -20.79 -1.73 -21.62
N THR A 35 -19.58 -1.18 -21.61
CA THR A 35 -18.56 -1.55 -20.61
C THR A 35 -18.98 -1.06 -19.22
N GLY A 36 -19.38 0.20 -19.11
CA GLY A 36 -19.78 0.80 -17.83
C GLY A 36 -21.09 0.26 -17.28
N THR A 37 -22.10 0.06 -18.13
CA THR A 37 -23.41 -0.47 -17.72
C THR A 37 -23.45 -1.99 -17.64
N GLY A 38 -22.58 -2.67 -18.37
CA GLY A 38 -22.49 -4.13 -18.45
C GLY A 38 -21.41 -4.69 -17.54
N ARG A 39 -20.22 -4.95 -18.10
CA ARG A 39 -19.15 -5.69 -17.39
C ARG A 39 -18.71 -5.01 -16.12
N PHE A 40 -18.29 -3.76 -16.18
CA PHE A 40 -17.76 -3.03 -15.03
C PHE A 40 -18.86 -2.71 -14.01
N GLY A 41 -20.03 -2.27 -14.45
CA GLY A 41 -21.16 -2.02 -13.55
C GLY A 41 -21.59 -3.26 -12.79
N LYS A 42 -21.69 -4.42 -13.46
CA LYS A 42 -22.00 -5.69 -12.81
C LYS A 42 -20.90 -6.18 -11.86
N TRP A 43 -19.64 -5.91 -12.18
CA TRP A 43 -18.54 -6.21 -11.29
C TRP A 43 -18.66 -5.37 -10.00
N LEU A 44 -18.96 -4.08 -10.10
CA LEU A 44 -19.20 -3.21 -8.93
C LEU A 44 -20.40 -3.70 -8.09
N GLU A 45 -21.51 -4.10 -8.73
CA GLU A 45 -22.69 -4.64 -8.05
C GLU A 45 -22.39 -5.92 -7.25
N ASN A 46 -21.41 -6.70 -7.69
CA ASN A 46 -20.97 -7.94 -7.06
C ASN A 46 -19.63 -7.79 -6.34
N LEU A 47 -19.19 -6.56 -6.05
CA LEU A 47 -17.93 -6.27 -5.42
C LEU A 47 -17.80 -6.99 -4.07
N ASN A 48 -16.67 -7.67 -3.90
CA ASN A 48 -16.23 -8.25 -2.64
C ASN A 48 -15.01 -7.51 -2.10
N ASP A 49 -14.68 -7.74 -0.84
CA ASP A 49 -13.44 -7.22 -0.26
C ASP A 49 -12.22 -7.78 -0.99
N TRP A 50 -11.24 -6.93 -1.20
CA TRP A 50 -10.06 -7.28 -1.96
C TRP A 50 -9.05 -7.99 -1.09
N ASN A 51 -8.78 -9.26 -1.39
CA ASN A 51 -7.64 -9.97 -0.80
C ASN A 51 -6.35 -9.35 -1.32
N LEU A 52 -5.69 -8.56 -0.47
CA LEU A 52 -4.53 -7.76 -0.82
C LEU A 52 -3.23 -8.53 -0.69
N SER A 53 -3.09 -9.40 0.30
CA SER A 53 -1.82 -10.03 0.61
C SER A 53 -1.47 -11.18 -0.33
N ARG A 54 -0.16 -11.32 -0.62
CA ARG A 54 0.39 -12.39 -1.46
C ARG A 54 1.57 -13.04 -0.75
N SER A 55 1.48 -14.35 -0.57
CA SER A 55 2.56 -15.16 -0.01
C SER A 55 3.61 -15.47 -1.08
N ARG A 56 4.44 -14.45 -1.38
CA ARG A 56 5.52 -14.50 -2.38
C ARG A 56 6.79 -13.87 -1.81
N TYR A 57 7.91 -14.04 -2.52
CA TYR A 57 9.19 -13.48 -2.07
C TYR A 57 9.44 -12.07 -2.59
N TRP A 58 9.18 -11.81 -3.89
CA TRP A 58 9.47 -10.53 -4.54
C TRP A 58 8.21 -9.74 -4.84
N GLY A 59 8.25 -8.47 -4.50
CA GLY A 59 7.18 -7.48 -4.69
C GLY A 59 7.17 -6.47 -3.55
N THR A 60 6.17 -5.59 -3.52
CA THR A 60 5.99 -4.57 -2.49
C THR A 60 5.62 -5.22 -1.14
N PRO A 61 6.43 -5.11 -0.08
CA PRO A 61 6.11 -5.69 1.21
C PRO A 61 4.90 -5.04 1.87
N LEU A 62 4.09 -5.83 2.57
CA LEU A 62 3.06 -5.28 3.45
C LEU A 62 3.71 -4.45 4.56
N PRO A 63 3.35 -3.16 4.73
CA PRO A 63 3.97 -2.28 5.70
C PRO A 63 3.37 -2.43 7.10
N ILE A 64 3.13 -3.68 7.54
CA ILE A 64 2.48 -3.99 8.81
C ILE A 64 3.46 -4.72 9.71
N TRP A 65 3.64 -4.19 10.93
CA TRP A 65 4.38 -4.83 12.01
C TRP A 65 3.43 -5.18 13.13
N ARG A 66 3.57 -6.37 13.72
CA ARG A 66 2.77 -6.81 14.86
C ARG A 66 3.57 -7.62 15.86
N THR A 67 3.04 -7.63 17.09
CA THR A 67 3.57 -8.48 18.17
C THR A 67 3.27 -9.95 17.89
N GLU A 68 4.09 -10.85 18.44
CA GLU A 68 3.92 -12.29 18.27
C GLU A 68 2.56 -12.80 18.80
N ASP A 69 2.05 -12.17 19.85
CA ASP A 69 0.74 -12.49 20.45
C ASP A 69 -0.44 -11.75 19.79
N ASN A 70 -0.17 -11.00 18.72
CA ASN A 70 -1.17 -10.17 17.99
C ASN A 70 -1.89 -9.14 18.89
N SER A 71 -1.30 -8.75 20.02
CA SER A 71 -1.91 -7.78 20.94
C SER A 71 -1.77 -6.32 20.47
N ASP A 72 -0.79 -6.03 19.61
CA ASP A 72 -0.57 -4.69 19.02
C ASP A 72 -0.04 -4.83 17.60
N GLU A 73 -0.44 -3.88 16.75
CA GLU A 73 -0.01 -3.79 15.36
C GLU A 73 0.10 -2.34 14.90
N ILE A 74 0.96 -2.10 13.92
CA ILE A 74 1.12 -0.80 13.26
C ILE A 74 1.21 -1.00 11.75
N CYS A 75 0.44 -0.22 11.00
CA CYS A 75 0.60 -0.07 9.55
C CYS A 75 1.40 1.20 9.29
N ILE A 76 2.57 1.08 8.72
CA ILE A 76 3.47 2.20 8.43
C ILE A 76 2.98 2.94 7.18
N GLU A 77 2.78 4.25 7.31
CA GLU A 77 2.20 5.10 6.26
C GLU A 77 3.26 5.80 5.40
N SER A 78 4.51 5.88 5.87
CA SER A 78 5.59 6.55 5.15
C SER A 78 6.98 6.04 5.53
N VAL A 79 7.98 6.32 4.68
CA VAL A 79 9.39 6.02 4.99
C VAL A 79 9.89 6.85 6.19
N GLU A 80 9.40 8.07 6.33
CA GLU A 80 9.71 8.92 7.48
C GLU A 80 9.17 8.34 8.78
N GLU A 81 7.92 7.84 8.77
CA GLU A 81 7.36 7.14 9.92
C GLU A 81 8.16 5.90 10.26
N LEU A 82 8.48 5.06 9.26
CA LEU A 82 9.31 3.87 9.47
C LEU A 82 10.65 4.24 10.11
N TYR A 83 11.31 5.27 9.59
CA TYR A 83 12.57 5.77 10.17
C TYR A 83 12.42 6.14 11.65
N ASN A 84 11.36 6.85 12.00
CA ASN A 84 11.11 7.29 13.37
C ASN A 84 10.76 6.10 14.29
N GLU A 85 9.99 5.13 13.81
CA GLU A 85 9.67 3.92 14.57
C GLU A 85 10.92 3.04 14.79
N ILE A 86 11.86 2.99 13.83
CA ILE A 86 13.15 2.33 14.01
C ILE A 86 13.98 3.06 15.09
N GLU A 87 14.01 4.40 15.13
CA GLU A 87 14.72 5.15 16.20
C GLU A 87 14.14 4.82 17.58
N LYS A 88 12.80 4.68 17.71
CA LYS A 88 12.17 4.22 18.95
C LYS A 88 12.61 2.80 19.32
N SER A 89 12.70 1.92 18.34
CA SER A 89 13.14 0.54 18.52
C SER A 89 14.61 0.44 18.94
N VAL A 90 15.47 1.30 18.40
CA VAL A 90 16.87 1.44 18.84
C VAL A 90 16.93 1.90 20.29
N ALA A 91 16.15 2.92 20.65
CA ALA A 91 16.08 3.42 22.03
C ALA A 91 15.57 2.36 23.02
N ALA A 92 14.66 1.48 22.58
CA ALA A 92 14.14 0.35 23.36
C ALA A 92 15.09 -0.86 23.39
N GLY A 93 16.17 -0.86 22.61
CA GLY A 93 17.19 -1.93 22.58
C GLY A 93 16.86 -3.13 21.69
N PHE A 94 15.80 -3.07 20.86
CA PHE A 94 15.45 -4.13 19.90
C PHE A 94 16.26 -4.07 18.60
N MET A 95 16.74 -2.87 18.23
CA MET A 95 17.64 -2.65 17.10
C MET A 95 18.97 -2.06 17.61
N LYS A 96 20.09 -2.42 16.95
CA LYS A 96 21.42 -1.86 17.31
C LYS A 96 21.59 -0.43 16.80
N SER A 97 21.11 -0.18 15.60
CA SER A 97 21.14 1.10 14.92
C SER A 97 19.99 1.17 13.91
N ASN A 98 19.73 2.36 13.41
CA ASN A 98 18.81 2.55 12.32
C ASN A 98 19.56 2.37 10.99
N PRO A 99 19.25 1.31 10.19
CA PRO A 99 19.99 1.00 8.97
C PRO A 99 19.85 2.10 7.89
N TYR A 100 18.79 2.90 7.93
CA TYR A 100 18.60 4.01 7.00
C TYR A 100 19.47 5.20 7.39
N LYS A 101 19.56 5.50 8.68
CA LYS A 101 20.47 6.52 9.22
C LYS A 101 21.94 6.18 8.98
N ASP A 102 22.31 4.91 9.15
CA ASP A 102 23.67 4.44 8.90
C ASP A 102 24.11 4.63 7.44
N LYS A 103 23.17 4.56 6.51
CA LYS A 103 23.38 4.84 5.08
C LYS A 103 23.26 6.33 4.73
N GLY A 104 22.99 7.20 5.70
CA GLY A 104 22.86 8.64 5.50
C GLY A 104 21.56 9.04 4.80
N PHE A 105 20.48 8.25 4.93
CA PHE A 105 19.15 8.63 4.47
C PHE A 105 18.63 9.77 5.34
N ILE A 106 18.01 10.75 4.69
CA ILE A 106 17.42 11.95 5.33
C ILE A 106 15.91 11.92 5.14
N PRO A 107 15.11 11.69 6.21
CA PRO A 107 13.65 11.76 6.13
C PRO A 107 13.16 13.10 5.60
N GLY A 108 12.15 13.08 4.72
CA GLY A 108 11.57 14.30 4.13
C GLY A 108 12.38 14.93 3.00
N LEU A 109 13.50 14.35 2.59
CA LEU A 109 14.26 14.76 1.42
C LEU A 109 13.92 13.86 0.22
N TYR A 110 13.04 14.32 -0.66
CA TYR A 110 12.49 13.57 -1.79
C TYR A 110 13.34 13.71 -3.05
N THR A 111 14.57 13.20 -3.01
CA THR A 111 15.48 13.16 -4.16
C THR A 111 15.91 11.72 -4.46
N ASP A 112 16.15 11.42 -5.72
CA ASP A 112 16.58 10.09 -6.16
C ASP A 112 17.84 9.65 -5.41
N GLU A 113 18.84 10.54 -5.27
CA GLU A 113 20.10 10.24 -4.57
C GLU A 113 19.89 9.90 -3.10
N ASN A 114 18.82 10.42 -2.48
CA ASN A 114 18.50 10.09 -1.09
C ASN A 114 17.78 8.73 -1.00
N TYR A 115 16.85 8.47 -1.91
CA TYR A 115 16.10 7.21 -1.93
C TYR A 115 16.94 6.02 -2.43
N ASP A 116 17.95 6.22 -3.27
CA ASP A 116 18.92 5.19 -3.68
C ASP A 116 19.73 4.60 -2.50
N LYS A 117 19.73 5.27 -1.35
CA LYS A 117 20.42 4.79 -0.14
C LYS A 117 19.68 3.67 0.59
N ILE A 118 18.39 3.50 0.33
CA ILE A 118 17.53 2.54 1.02
C ILE A 118 16.88 1.57 0.05
N ASP A 119 16.49 0.41 0.57
CA ASP A 119 15.71 -0.57 -0.17
C ASP A 119 14.60 -1.07 0.75
N LEU A 120 13.35 -0.96 0.28
CA LEU A 120 12.15 -1.36 1.01
C LEU A 120 11.67 -2.77 0.65
N HIS A 121 12.39 -3.48 -0.24
CA HIS A 121 12.06 -4.85 -0.58
C HIS A 121 12.59 -5.85 0.46
N ARG A 122 12.10 -7.07 0.36
CA ARG A 122 12.69 -8.21 1.05
C ARG A 122 14.08 -8.53 0.44
N PRO A 123 15.06 -8.94 1.25
CA PRO A 123 14.98 -9.22 2.68
C PRO A 123 15.23 -8.01 3.59
N TYR A 124 15.55 -6.83 3.03
CA TYR A 124 16.06 -5.68 3.79
C TYR A 124 15.11 -5.17 4.88
N VAL A 125 13.78 -5.21 4.63
CA VAL A 125 12.77 -4.78 5.61
C VAL A 125 12.42 -5.86 6.63
N ASP A 126 12.76 -7.13 6.36
CA ASP A 126 12.38 -8.25 7.23
C ASP A 126 13.20 -8.27 8.55
N ASP A 127 14.38 -7.66 8.55
CA ASP A 127 15.25 -7.55 9.75
C ASP A 127 14.87 -6.36 10.64
N ILE A 128 13.93 -5.53 10.24
CA ILE A 128 13.47 -4.38 11.01
C ILE A 128 12.50 -4.86 12.09
N ILE A 129 12.89 -4.64 13.35
CA ILE A 129 12.05 -4.89 14.52
C ILE A 129 11.57 -3.53 15.03
N LEU A 130 10.27 -3.35 15.20
CA LEU A 130 9.68 -2.17 15.80
C LEU A 130 9.30 -2.44 17.27
N VAL A 131 8.87 -1.42 17.98
CA VAL A 131 8.47 -1.51 19.37
C VAL A 131 6.99 -1.14 19.51
N SER A 132 6.21 -2.00 20.18
CA SER A 132 4.81 -1.75 20.48
C SER A 132 4.63 -0.69 21.57
N LYS A 133 3.40 -0.21 21.74
CA LYS A 133 3.02 0.71 22.83
C LYS A 133 3.33 0.15 24.22
N ASP A 134 3.27 -1.18 24.35
CA ASP A 134 3.54 -1.90 25.61
C ASP A 134 5.01 -2.34 25.73
N GLY A 135 5.90 -1.88 24.85
CA GLY A 135 7.32 -2.19 24.90
C GLY A 135 7.67 -3.61 24.42
N LYS A 136 6.81 -4.26 23.63
CA LYS A 136 7.10 -5.58 23.04
C LYS A 136 7.70 -5.44 21.65
N PRO A 137 8.54 -6.40 21.19
CA PRO A 137 9.04 -6.40 19.82
C PRO A 137 7.91 -6.71 18.82
N MET A 138 7.89 -5.98 17.70
CA MET A 138 7.00 -6.22 16.57
C MET A 138 7.81 -6.62 15.35
N LYS A 139 7.37 -7.65 14.64
CA LYS A 139 7.92 -8.12 13.38
C LYS A 139 7.00 -7.79 12.23
N ARG A 140 7.57 -7.55 11.06
CA ARG A 140 6.81 -7.32 9.84
C ARG A 140 6.04 -8.58 9.41
N GLU A 141 4.83 -8.39 8.92
CA GLU A 141 4.09 -9.43 8.21
C GLU A 141 4.87 -9.88 6.96
N THR A 142 5.00 -11.18 6.77
CA THR A 142 5.87 -11.73 5.72
C THR A 142 5.31 -11.59 4.32
N ASP A 143 4.00 -11.41 4.19
CA ASP A 143 3.33 -11.27 2.90
C ASP A 143 3.70 -9.98 2.17
N LEU A 144 3.42 -9.98 0.88
CA LEU A 144 3.56 -8.84 -0.04
C LEU A 144 2.17 -8.29 -0.38
N ILE A 145 2.15 -7.10 -0.94
CA ILE A 145 0.96 -6.48 -1.52
C ILE A 145 0.72 -7.05 -2.93
N ASP A 146 -0.53 -7.23 -3.31
CA ASP A 146 -0.93 -7.53 -4.69
C ASP A 146 -0.40 -6.46 -5.64
N VAL A 147 0.25 -6.85 -6.72
CA VAL A 147 0.81 -5.94 -7.74
C VAL A 147 -0.23 -4.98 -8.34
N TRP A 148 -1.51 -5.37 -8.34
CA TRP A 148 -2.59 -4.49 -8.79
C TRP A 148 -2.79 -3.26 -7.89
N PHE A 149 -2.29 -3.29 -6.66
CA PHE A 149 -2.25 -2.12 -5.80
C PHE A 149 -1.30 -1.05 -6.35
N ASP A 150 -0.14 -1.45 -6.84
CA ASP A 150 0.82 -0.51 -7.44
C ASP A 150 0.22 0.19 -8.65
N SER A 151 -0.46 -0.58 -9.52
CA SER A 151 -1.19 -0.04 -10.67
C SER A 151 -2.31 0.91 -10.23
N GLY A 152 -3.12 0.54 -9.24
CA GLY A 152 -4.21 1.35 -8.72
C GLY A 152 -3.76 2.62 -7.98
N ALA A 153 -2.53 2.63 -7.46
CA ALA A 153 -1.95 3.79 -6.78
C ALA A 153 -1.40 4.85 -7.74
N MET A 154 -1.22 4.53 -9.03
CA MET A 154 -0.57 5.39 -10.02
C MET A 154 -1.13 6.82 -10.07
N PRO A 155 -2.45 7.08 -10.02
CA PRO A 155 -2.98 8.45 -10.06
C PRO A 155 -2.45 9.37 -8.96
N TYR A 156 -2.08 8.80 -7.82
CA TYR A 156 -1.51 9.50 -6.66
C TYR A 156 0.02 9.42 -6.66
N ALA A 157 0.57 8.24 -6.94
CA ALA A 157 2.00 7.99 -6.89
C ALA A 157 2.79 8.81 -7.91
N GLN A 158 2.25 9.06 -9.10
CA GLN A 158 2.91 9.85 -10.16
C GLN A 158 3.23 11.29 -9.76
N ILE A 159 2.53 11.85 -8.78
CA ILE A 159 2.76 13.19 -8.26
C ILE A 159 3.33 13.17 -6.84
N HIS A 160 3.65 11.98 -6.33
CA HIS A 160 4.14 11.73 -4.98
C HIS A 160 3.19 12.24 -3.87
N TYR A 161 1.88 12.18 -4.13
CA TYR A 161 0.85 12.50 -3.13
C TYR A 161 0.85 11.47 -1.99
N PRO A 162 0.67 11.85 -0.71
CA PRO A 162 0.38 13.20 -0.19
C PRO A 162 1.61 14.01 0.23
N PHE A 163 2.82 13.56 -0.05
CA PHE A 163 4.08 14.14 0.44
C PHE A 163 4.50 15.36 -0.35
N GLU A 164 4.23 15.37 -1.66
CA GLU A 164 4.51 16.47 -2.57
C GLU A 164 3.29 16.79 -3.44
N ASN A 165 3.28 17.94 -4.10
CA ASN A 165 2.32 18.33 -5.15
C ASN A 165 0.83 18.14 -4.75
N LYS A 166 0.52 18.26 -3.46
CA LYS A 166 -0.85 18.10 -2.95
C LYS A 166 -1.82 19.07 -3.60
N GLU A 167 -1.38 20.28 -3.90
CA GLU A 167 -2.15 21.33 -4.55
C GLU A 167 -2.64 20.93 -5.95
N LEU A 168 -1.90 20.09 -6.69
CA LEU A 168 -2.32 19.61 -8.02
C LEU A 168 -3.54 18.69 -7.94
N LEU A 169 -3.62 17.89 -6.88
CA LEU A 169 -4.77 17.02 -6.65
C LEU A 169 -5.95 17.82 -6.07
N ASP A 170 -5.71 18.65 -5.05
CA ASP A 170 -6.74 19.46 -4.38
C ASP A 170 -7.42 20.45 -5.35
N SER A 171 -6.69 20.95 -6.35
CA SER A 171 -7.20 21.84 -7.40
C SER A 171 -7.79 21.12 -8.61
N HIS A 172 -7.87 19.80 -8.59
CA HIS A 172 -8.35 18.96 -9.70
C HIS A 172 -7.59 19.14 -11.03
N GLN A 173 -6.29 19.47 -10.97
CA GLN A 173 -5.49 19.63 -12.19
C GLN A 173 -4.99 18.30 -12.74
N VAL A 174 -4.82 17.29 -11.90
CA VAL A 174 -4.28 15.99 -12.30
C VAL A 174 -5.21 14.82 -11.96
N TYR A 175 -6.28 15.07 -11.19
CA TYR A 175 -7.25 14.07 -10.81
C TYR A 175 -8.65 14.68 -10.59
N PRO A 176 -9.75 14.04 -11.06
CA PRO A 176 -9.74 12.80 -11.84
C PRO A 176 -9.12 12.96 -13.21
N ALA A 177 -8.69 11.85 -13.84
CA ALA A 177 -8.16 11.87 -15.19
C ALA A 177 -9.25 12.21 -16.20
N ASP A 178 -8.92 13.03 -17.22
CA ASP A 178 -9.84 13.37 -18.29
C ASP A 178 -10.08 12.20 -19.24
N PHE A 179 -9.10 11.31 -19.36
CA PHE A 179 -9.16 10.16 -20.25
C PHE A 179 -8.36 8.97 -19.69
N ILE A 180 -8.98 7.80 -19.69
CA ILE A 180 -8.37 6.54 -19.35
C ILE A 180 -8.66 5.55 -20.48
N ALA A 181 -7.62 4.85 -20.98
CA ALA A 181 -7.75 3.79 -21.96
C ALA A 181 -7.22 2.48 -21.39
N GLU A 182 -8.08 1.48 -21.33
CA GLU A 182 -7.73 0.15 -20.84
C GLU A 182 -8.22 -0.95 -21.78
N GLY A 183 -7.57 -2.12 -21.73
CA GLY A 183 -8.10 -3.33 -22.37
C GLY A 183 -9.39 -3.79 -21.68
N VAL A 184 -10.32 -4.33 -22.45
CA VAL A 184 -11.63 -4.80 -21.94
C VAL A 184 -11.48 -5.85 -20.84
N ASP A 185 -10.41 -6.63 -20.85
CA ASP A 185 -10.07 -7.64 -19.86
C ASP A 185 -9.49 -7.04 -18.55
N GLN A 186 -9.08 -5.78 -18.59
CA GLN A 186 -8.55 -5.04 -17.44
C GLN A 186 -9.64 -4.24 -16.70
N THR A 187 -10.79 -4.08 -17.30
CA THR A 187 -11.89 -3.26 -16.77
C THR A 187 -12.87 -4.08 -15.96
#